data_64c133ebb8992b3adeb4c0bd50bbcbab
#
_entry.id   64c133ebb8992b3adeb4c0bd50bbcbab
#
_cell.length_a   1.000
_cell.length_b   1.000
_cell.length_c   1.000
_cell.angle_alpha   90.00
_cell.angle_beta   90.00
_cell.angle_gamma   90.00
#
_symmetry.space_group_name_H-M   'P 1'
#
loop_
_entity.id
_entity.type
_entity.pdbx_description
1 polymer ?
#
loop_
_entity_poly.entity_id
_entity_poly.type
_entity_poly.pdbx_seq_one_letter_code
_entity_poly.pdbx_strand_id
1 'polypeptide(L)'
;MNSYARMENILRWLDEHATSQPTLAEMAAVAGLGESHFHHEFVRWTGVTPKDFVQCLTLTDAKERLVRGEAVLETSTEVGLSGPGRLHDLCVSLEAATPGEIKSGGAGLTIHWGLAESPFGPCLLAETARGICLLSFLEEESVPANLESAWPRATWVRDDQLAAGRLDALFQRSPEPATLRAWVRGSVFQVRVWRALLEIPSGALSTYGRLAAAIGKPGAARAVGTAVGSNPVAFLIPCHRVIRETGAISGYRWGVGRKRAILAWEGAVVGDRN
;
A
#
# COMPACT_ATOMS: atom_id res chain seq x y z
N MET A 1 29.60 12.76 -14.94
CA MET A 1 28.47 11.84 -15.11
C MET A 1 27.19 12.63 -14.87
N ASN A 2 26.18 12.58 -15.73
CA ASN A 2 24.95 13.30 -15.48
C ASN A 2 24.13 12.63 -14.36
N SER A 3 23.16 13.34 -13.80
CA SER A 3 22.36 12.85 -12.65
C SER A 3 21.61 11.56 -12.96
N TYR A 4 21.11 11.38 -14.20
CA TYR A 4 20.43 10.17 -14.64
C TYR A 4 21.35 8.95 -14.64
N ALA A 5 22.52 9.05 -15.33
CA ALA A 5 23.46 7.94 -15.40
C ALA A 5 24.01 7.52 -14.03
N ARG A 6 24.15 8.51 -13.11
CA ARG A 6 24.53 8.22 -11.73
C ARG A 6 23.45 7.43 -10.99
N MET A 7 22.20 7.84 -11.14
CA MET A 7 21.10 7.17 -10.49
C MET A 7 20.86 5.76 -11.05
N GLU A 8 20.96 5.60 -12.36
CA GLU A 8 20.90 4.28 -13.00
C GLU A 8 22.00 3.35 -12.48
N ASN A 9 23.23 3.86 -12.35
CA ASN A 9 24.34 3.08 -11.83
C ASN A 9 24.14 2.63 -10.39
N ILE A 10 23.70 3.53 -9.51
CA ILE A 10 23.46 3.18 -8.10
C ILE A 10 22.26 2.21 -7.94
N LEU A 11 21.21 2.35 -8.72
CA LEU A 11 20.09 1.42 -8.67
C LEU A 11 20.48 0.01 -9.10
N ARG A 12 21.26 -0.11 -10.19
CA ARG A 12 21.81 -1.40 -10.63
C ARG A 12 22.74 -2.00 -9.58
N TRP A 13 23.62 -1.19 -9.01
CA TRP A 13 24.51 -1.63 -7.94
C TRP A 13 23.73 -2.12 -6.71
N LEU A 14 22.64 -1.46 -6.36
CA LEU A 14 21.77 -1.89 -5.24
C LEU A 14 21.06 -3.21 -5.52
N ASP A 15 20.61 -3.46 -6.75
CA ASP A 15 20.02 -4.75 -7.12
C ASP A 15 21.00 -5.91 -6.90
N GLU A 16 22.31 -5.68 -7.13
CA GLU A 16 23.36 -6.68 -6.96
C GLU A 16 23.88 -6.79 -5.51
N HIS A 17 23.73 -5.73 -4.69
CA HIS A 17 24.37 -5.62 -3.38
C HIS A 17 23.39 -5.44 -2.21
N ALA A 18 22.07 -5.53 -2.44
CA ALA A 18 21.07 -5.34 -1.38
C ALA A 18 21.26 -6.30 -0.20
N THR A 19 21.72 -7.53 -0.48
CA THR A 19 21.98 -8.56 0.56
C THR A 19 23.14 -8.21 1.50
N SER A 20 24.06 -7.35 1.07
CA SER A 20 25.11 -6.82 1.95
C SER A 20 24.61 -5.74 2.91
N GLN A 21 23.36 -5.34 2.80
CA GLN A 21 22.73 -4.27 3.61
C GLN A 21 23.57 -2.98 3.63
N PRO A 22 23.85 -2.39 2.46
CA PRO A 22 24.80 -1.28 2.35
C PRO A 22 24.37 -0.08 3.16
N THR A 23 25.34 0.58 3.79
CA THR A 23 25.15 1.82 4.54
C THR A 23 24.93 3.02 3.61
N LEU A 24 24.39 4.12 4.16
CA LEU A 24 24.24 5.37 3.40
C LEU A 24 25.59 5.86 2.83
N ALA A 25 26.67 5.73 3.62
CA ALA A 25 28.01 6.13 3.23
C ALA A 25 28.52 5.32 2.02
N GLU A 26 28.34 4.00 2.02
CA GLU A 26 28.75 3.13 0.90
C GLU A 26 27.95 3.46 -0.36
N MET A 27 26.64 3.62 -0.25
CA MET A 27 25.80 4.02 -1.38
C MET A 27 26.19 5.38 -1.95
N ALA A 28 26.48 6.35 -1.08
CA ALA A 28 26.92 7.69 -1.47
C ALA A 28 28.28 7.64 -2.17
N ALA A 29 29.23 6.82 -1.69
CA ALA A 29 30.53 6.63 -2.29
C ALA A 29 30.41 6.05 -3.72
N VAL A 30 29.56 5.05 -3.95
CA VAL A 30 29.28 4.49 -5.29
C VAL A 30 28.69 5.56 -6.22
N ALA A 31 27.84 6.43 -5.70
CA ALA A 31 27.28 7.54 -6.46
C ALA A 31 28.29 8.69 -6.70
N GLY A 32 29.46 8.70 -6.02
CA GLY A 32 30.43 9.79 -6.06
C GLY A 32 29.93 11.08 -5.43
N LEU A 33 29.13 10.99 -4.35
CA LEU A 33 28.50 12.09 -3.66
C LEU A 33 28.76 12.03 -2.15
N GLY A 34 28.61 13.16 -1.46
CA GLY A 34 28.49 13.15 -0.01
C GLY A 34 27.13 12.62 0.42
N GLU A 35 27.04 12.00 1.62
CA GLU A 35 25.84 11.33 2.13
C GLU A 35 24.57 12.18 2.07
N SER A 36 24.63 13.42 2.53
CA SER A 36 23.47 14.32 2.53
C SER A 36 23.00 14.64 1.12
N HIS A 37 23.91 14.92 0.19
CA HIS A 37 23.58 15.20 -1.20
C HIS A 37 23.02 13.96 -1.89
N PHE A 38 23.66 12.79 -1.69
CA PHE A 38 23.17 11.52 -2.19
C PHE A 38 21.75 11.22 -1.68
N HIS A 39 21.52 11.34 -0.37
CA HIS A 39 20.20 11.11 0.21
C HIS A 39 19.12 11.97 -0.46
N HIS A 40 19.35 13.30 -0.60
CA HIS A 40 18.38 14.18 -1.23
C HIS A 40 18.20 13.86 -2.72
N GLU A 41 19.29 13.61 -3.47
CA GLU A 41 19.21 13.26 -4.88
C GLU A 41 18.51 11.91 -5.08
N PHE A 42 18.83 10.90 -4.26
CA PHE A 42 18.19 9.60 -4.31
C PHE A 42 16.68 9.68 -4.03
N VAL A 43 16.28 10.38 -2.96
CA VAL A 43 14.87 10.60 -2.63
C VAL A 43 14.16 11.36 -3.76
N ARG A 44 14.80 12.38 -4.34
CA ARG A 44 14.24 13.11 -5.48
C ARG A 44 13.97 12.20 -6.69
N TRP A 45 14.86 11.24 -6.96
CA TRP A 45 14.76 10.34 -8.11
C TRP A 45 13.87 9.13 -7.85
N THR A 46 14.06 8.45 -6.74
CA THR A 46 13.36 7.20 -6.41
C THR A 46 12.07 7.42 -5.63
N GLY A 47 12.03 8.57 -4.94
CA GLY A 47 10.93 8.92 -4.09
C GLY A 47 10.91 8.19 -2.74
N VAL A 48 11.91 7.37 -2.41
CA VAL A 48 12.08 6.68 -1.11
C VAL A 48 13.49 6.96 -0.58
N THR A 49 13.68 6.79 0.73
CA THR A 49 15.05 6.90 1.24
C THR A 49 15.91 5.73 0.73
N PRO A 50 17.23 5.90 0.61
CA PRO A 50 18.12 4.78 0.26
C PRO A 50 17.91 3.56 1.14
N LYS A 51 17.72 3.75 2.44
CA LYS A 51 17.45 2.68 3.40
C LYS A 51 16.13 1.96 3.10
N ASP A 52 15.05 2.69 2.87
CA ASP A 52 13.76 2.10 2.55
C ASP A 52 13.82 1.32 1.24
N PHE A 53 14.60 1.80 0.25
CA PHE A 53 14.79 1.10 -1.01
C PHE A 53 15.49 -0.25 -0.81
N VAL A 54 16.59 -0.29 -0.03
CA VAL A 54 17.27 -1.54 0.33
C VAL A 54 16.32 -2.49 1.07
N GLN A 55 15.56 -1.99 2.05
CA GLN A 55 14.58 -2.81 2.76
C GLN A 55 13.53 -3.43 1.85
N CYS A 56 13.17 -2.74 0.77
CA CYS A 56 12.22 -3.26 -0.20
C CYS A 56 12.79 -4.38 -1.06
N LEU A 57 14.01 -4.21 -1.53
CA LEU A 57 14.73 -5.28 -2.24
C LEU A 57 14.87 -6.50 -1.34
N THR A 58 15.31 -6.30 -0.10
CA THR A 58 15.42 -7.33 0.94
C THR A 58 14.10 -8.07 1.16
N LEU A 59 13.00 -7.33 1.31
CA LEU A 59 11.68 -7.94 1.52
C LEU A 59 11.19 -8.70 0.30
N THR A 60 11.44 -8.20 -0.91
CA THR A 60 11.07 -8.86 -2.16
C THR A 60 11.77 -10.21 -2.29
N ASP A 61 13.09 -10.25 -2.11
CA ASP A 61 13.88 -11.50 -2.14
C ASP A 61 13.44 -12.45 -1.01
N ALA A 62 13.28 -11.93 0.21
CA ALA A 62 12.82 -12.74 1.34
C ALA A 62 11.46 -13.42 1.09
N LYS A 63 10.51 -12.72 0.47
CA LYS A 63 9.21 -13.30 0.12
C LYS A 63 9.31 -14.42 -0.90
N GLU A 64 10.09 -14.22 -1.96
CA GLU A 64 10.28 -15.24 -2.98
C GLU A 64 10.89 -16.51 -2.38
N ARG A 65 11.86 -16.37 -1.47
CA ARG A 65 12.49 -17.49 -0.75
C ARG A 65 11.50 -18.19 0.18
N LEU A 66 10.75 -17.44 0.98
CA LEU A 66 9.74 -17.98 1.89
C LEU A 66 8.63 -18.73 1.13
N VAL A 67 8.17 -18.20 0.00
CA VAL A 67 7.16 -18.87 -0.85
C VAL A 67 7.72 -20.17 -1.45
N ARG A 68 9.01 -20.23 -1.79
CA ARG A 68 9.70 -21.45 -2.22
C ARG A 68 9.91 -22.47 -1.09
N GLY A 69 9.58 -22.11 0.16
CA GLY A 69 9.64 -23.02 1.31
C GLY A 69 10.94 -22.97 2.11
N GLU A 70 11.86 -22.03 1.82
CA GLU A 70 13.09 -21.85 2.59
C GLU A 70 12.79 -21.58 4.08
N ALA A 71 13.70 -21.98 4.97
CA ALA A 71 13.52 -21.75 6.41
C ALA A 71 13.63 -20.25 6.74
N VAL A 72 12.86 -19.76 7.72
CA VAL A 72 12.86 -18.34 8.12
C VAL A 72 14.25 -17.88 8.57
N LEU A 73 14.99 -18.73 9.30
CA LEU A 73 16.36 -18.43 9.73
C LEU A 73 17.30 -18.31 8.52
N GLU A 74 17.26 -19.27 7.62
CA GLU A 74 18.05 -19.29 6.39
C GLU A 74 17.74 -18.08 5.53
N THR A 75 16.45 -17.84 5.23
CA THR A 75 16.00 -16.66 4.50
C THR A 75 16.55 -15.37 5.10
N SER A 76 16.48 -15.19 6.43
CA SER A 76 16.98 -13.97 7.06
C SER A 76 18.47 -13.75 6.84
N THR A 77 19.26 -14.82 6.83
CA THR A 77 20.71 -14.76 6.59
C THR A 77 21.02 -14.48 5.12
N GLU A 78 20.35 -15.18 4.22
CA GLU A 78 20.55 -15.05 2.77
C GLU A 78 20.20 -13.66 2.23
N VAL A 79 19.21 -13.00 2.84
CA VAL A 79 18.86 -11.60 2.47
C VAL A 79 19.67 -10.55 3.25
N GLY A 80 20.70 -10.96 3.99
CA GLY A 80 21.64 -10.07 4.67
C GLY A 80 21.13 -9.47 5.97
N LEU A 81 20.10 -10.02 6.58
CA LEU A 81 19.61 -9.55 7.88
C LEU A 81 20.31 -10.28 9.03
N SER A 82 20.45 -9.61 10.17
CA SER A 82 21.13 -10.15 11.36
C SER A 82 20.37 -11.29 12.05
N GLY A 83 19.20 -11.67 11.57
CA GLY A 83 18.44 -12.81 12.07
C GLY A 83 16.92 -12.71 11.86
N PRO A 84 16.18 -13.77 12.27
CA PRO A 84 14.74 -13.88 12.08
C PRO A 84 13.92 -12.73 12.65
N GLY A 85 14.35 -12.15 13.80
CA GLY A 85 13.68 -10.99 14.40
C GLY A 85 13.65 -9.78 13.47
N ARG A 86 14.77 -9.50 12.79
CA ARG A 86 14.83 -8.38 11.82
C ARG A 86 13.99 -8.64 10.58
N LEU A 87 13.93 -9.89 10.12
CA LEU A 87 13.04 -10.27 9.03
C LEU A 87 11.56 -10.15 9.46
N HIS A 88 11.25 -10.56 10.68
CA HIS A 88 9.92 -10.38 11.26
C HIS A 88 9.52 -8.90 11.29
N ASP A 89 10.37 -8.02 11.86
CA ASP A 89 10.11 -6.59 11.94
C ASP A 89 9.91 -5.97 10.54
N LEU A 90 10.72 -6.38 9.56
CA LEU A 90 10.62 -5.90 8.20
C LEU A 90 9.29 -6.32 7.55
N CYS A 91 8.89 -7.57 7.70
CA CYS A 91 7.61 -8.07 7.19
C CYS A 91 6.42 -7.36 7.84
N VAL A 92 6.44 -7.18 9.18
CA VAL A 92 5.35 -6.52 9.91
C VAL A 92 5.26 -5.04 9.58
N SER A 93 6.39 -4.34 9.42
CA SER A 93 6.36 -2.90 9.13
C SER A 93 5.99 -2.55 7.70
N LEU A 94 6.34 -3.39 6.72
CA LEU A 94 6.08 -3.13 5.30
C LEU A 94 4.87 -3.87 4.75
N GLU A 95 4.60 -5.09 5.24
CA GLU A 95 3.52 -5.94 4.72
C GLU A 95 2.44 -6.26 5.75
N ALA A 96 2.69 -5.90 7.00
CA ALA A 96 1.87 -6.23 8.16
C ALA A 96 1.64 -7.76 8.36
N ALA A 97 2.42 -8.60 7.70
CA ALA A 97 2.42 -10.05 7.84
C ALA A 97 3.78 -10.54 8.33
N THR A 98 3.79 -11.54 9.18
CA THR A 98 5.04 -12.14 9.64
C THR A 98 5.68 -13.01 8.54
N PRO A 99 7.01 -13.23 8.56
CA PRO A 99 7.65 -14.17 7.63
C PRO A 99 7.04 -15.57 7.65
N GLY A 100 6.62 -16.04 8.83
CA GLY A 100 5.94 -17.32 9.00
C GLY A 100 4.58 -17.36 8.30
N GLU A 101 3.78 -16.30 8.41
CA GLU A 101 2.49 -16.18 7.71
C GLU A 101 2.66 -16.15 6.19
N ILE A 102 3.67 -15.43 5.68
CA ILE A 102 3.98 -15.37 4.24
C ILE A 102 4.38 -16.76 3.75
N LYS A 103 5.34 -17.42 4.41
CA LYS A 103 5.80 -18.76 4.08
C LYS A 103 4.68 -19.79 4.12
N SER A 104 3.83 -19.73 5.14
CA SER A 104 2.73 -20.67 5.33
C SER A 104 1.49 -20.37 4.48
N GLY A 105 1.49 -19.30 3.68
CA GLY A 105 0.31 -18.87 2.92
C GLY A 105 -0.85 -18.45 3.80
N GLY A 106 -0.56 -17.95 5.01
CA GLY A 106 -1.54 -17.51 5.99
C GLY A 106 -2.01 -18.58 6.97
N ALA A 107 -1.32 -19.72 7.08
CA ALA A 107 -1.66 -20.73 8.09
C ALA A 107 -1.57 -20.12 9.51
N GLY A 108 -2.63 -20.28 10.29
CA GLY A 108 -2.79 -19.67 11.61
C GLY A 108 -3.32 -18.23 11.60
N LEU A 109 -3.51 -17.63 10.42
CA LEU A 109 -4.18 -16.33 10.28
C LEU A 109 -5.69 -16.54 10.21
N THR A 110 -6.45 -15.84 11.04
CA THR A 110 -7.91 -15.77 10.92
C THR A 110 -8.29 -14.46 10.26
N ILE A 111 -9.07 -14.55 9.20
CA ILE A 111 -9.62 -13.42 8.44
C ILE A 111 -11.13 -13.47 8.55
N HIS A 112 -11.71 -12.50 9.25
CA HIS A 112 -13.15 -12.31 9.29
C HIS A 112 -13.57 -11.51 8.05
N TRP A 113 -14.58 -11.99 7.33
CA TRP A 113 -15.08 -11.32 6.14
C TRP A 113 -16.59 -11.36 6.08
N GLY A 114 -17.18 -10.38 5.43
CA GLY A 114 -18.63 -10.35 5.27
C GLY A 114 -19.07 -9.41 4.17
N LEU A 115 -20.35 -9.52 3.82
CA LEU A 115 -21.06 -8.65 2.91
C LEU A 115 -21.96 -7.73 3.70
N ALA A 116 -22.00 -6.45 3.33
CA ALA A 116 -22.92 -5.50 3.92
C ALA A 116 -23.17 -4.34 2.96
N GLU A 117 -24.29 -3.64 3.15
CA GLU A 117 -24.66 -2.48 2.37
C GLU A 117 -23.87 -1.23 2.80
N SER A 118 -23.59 -0.38 1.85
CA SER A 118 -23.05 0.96 2.05
C SER A 118 -23.89 1.99 1.31
N PRO A 119 -23.73 3.31 1.60
CA PRO A 119 -24.40 4.35 0.82
C PRO A 119 -24.08 4.32 -0.68
N PHE A 120 -23.09 3.53 -1.09
CA PHE A 120 -22.60 3.41 -2.48
C PHE A 120 -22.79 2.01 -3.07
N GLY A 121 -23.63 1.18 -2.44
CA GLY A 121 -23.96 -0.17 -2.83
C GLY A 121 -23.25 -1.24 -2.01
N PRO A 122 -23.44 -2.52 -2.37
CA PRO A 122 -22.92 -3.64 -1.59
C PRO A 122 -21.40 -3.64 -1.52
N CYS A 123 -20.88 -4.00 -0.36
CA CYS A 123 -19.46 -4.07 -0.04
C CYS A 123 -19.08 -5.45 0.48
N LEU A 124 -17.88 -5.88 0.10
CA LEU A 124 -17.14 -6.96 0.75
C LEU A 124 -16.09 -6.32 1.66
N LEU A 125 -16.13 -6.65 2.94
CA LEU A 125 -15.12 -6.25 3.92
C LEU A 125 -14.43 -7.50 4.45
N ALA A 126 -13.10 -7.42 4.62
CA ALA A 126 -12.34 -8.42 5.36
C ALA A 126 -11.36 -7.75 6.32
N GLU A 127 -11.26 -8.31 7.52
CA GLU A 127 -10.32 -7.81 8.53
C GLU A 127 -9.63 -8.96 9.29
N THR A 128 -8.48 -8.63 9.83
CA THR A 128 -7.73 -9.43 10.79
C THR A 128 -7.73 -8.72 12.13
N ALA A 129 -7.19 -9.35 13.18
CA ALA A 129 -6.97 -8.68 14.46
C ALA A 129 -6.11 -7.39 14.35
N ARG A 130 -5.42 -7.17 13.23
CA ARG A 130 -4.55 -6.00 12.99
C ARG A 130 -5.28 -4.87 12.26
N GLY A 131 -6.42 -5.15 11.63
CA GLY A 131 -7.23 -4.16 10.94
C GLY A 131 -7.83 -4.66 9.63
N ILE A 132 -8.53 -3.76 8.93
CA ILE A 132 -9.21 -4.03 7.67
C ILE A 132 -8.16 -4.25 6.57
N CYS A 133 -8.17 -5.42 5.95
CA CYS A 133 -7.24 -5.81 4.89
C CYS A 133 -7.88 -5.78 3.49
N LEU A 134 -9.18 -5.78 3.41
CA LEU A 134 -9.95 -5.66 2.17
C LEU A 134 -11.23 -4.86 2.41
N LEU A 135 -11.49 -3.91 1.54
CA LEU A 135 -12.79 -3.26 1.41
C LEU A 135 -13.02 -3.00 -0.09
N SER A 136 -14.00 -3.67 -0.64
CA SER A 136 -14.31 -3.62 -2.07
C SER A 136 -15.79 -3.42 -2.28
N PHE A 137 -16.15 -2.44 -3.12
CA PHE A 137 -17.51 -2.36 -3.61
C PHE A 137 -17.77 -3.45 -4.64
N LEU A 138 -18.95 -4.00 -4.62
CA LEU A 138 -19.41 -5.05 -5.52
C LEU A 138 -20.42 -4.48 -6.53
N GLU A 139 -20.53 -5.10 -7.68
CA GLU A 139 -21.61 -4.79 -8.66
C GLU A 139 -22.88 -5.56 -8.28
N GLU A 140 -22.70 -6.78 -7.77
CA GLU A 140 -23.74 -7.65 -7.22
C GLU A 140 -23.24 -8.21 -5.89
N GLU A 141 -24.13 -8.76 -5.05
CA GLU A 141 -23.75 -9.44 -3.79
C GLU A 141 -23.01 -10.77 -4.04
N SER A 142 -22.02 -10.75 -4.92
CA SER A 142 -21.24 -11.94 -5.27
C SER A 142 -19.85 -11.87 -4.68
N VAL A 143 -19.47 -12.89 -3.93
CA VAL A 143 -18.11 -13.03 -3.39
C VAL A 143 -17.16 -13.33 -4.54
N PRO A 144 -16.06 -12.55 -4.71
CA PRO A 144 -15.07 -12.84 -5.72
C PRO A 144 -14.51 -14.26 -5.56
N ALA A 145 -14.49 -15.04 -6.65
CA ALA A 145 -14.00 -16.43 -6.63
C ALA A 145 -12.54 -16.58 -6.17
N ASN A 146 -11.78 -15.48 -6.22
CA ASN A 146 -10.38 -15.45 -5.82
C ASN A 146 -10.14 -14.74 -4.47
N LEU A 147 -11.19 -14.58 -3.64
CA LEU A 147 -11.08 -13.91 -2.34
C LEU A 147 -9.93 -14.50 -1.49
N GLU A 148 -9.85 -15.81 -1.44
CA GLU A 148 -8.88 -16.53 -0.62
C GLU A 148 -7.48 -16.62 -1.25
N SER A 149 -7.31 -16.19 -2.51
CA SER A 149 -6.06 -16.38 -3.26
C SER A 149 -4.85 -15.68 -2.64
N ALA A 150 -5.06 -14.58 -1.93
CA ALA A 150 -3.99 -13.85 -1.25
C ALA A 150 -3.45 -14.63 -0.02
N TRP A 151 -4.31 -15.39 0.63
CA TRP A 151 -4.03 -16.16 1.85
C TRP A 151 -4.68 -17.55 1.79
N PRO A 152 -4.19 -18.45 0.94
CA PRO A 152 -4.89 -19.72 0.60
C PRO A 152 -4.95 -20.71 1.77
N ARG A 153 -4.19 -20.50 2.82
CA ARG A 153 -4.15 -21.36 4.03
C ARG A 153 -4.62 -20.64 5.29
N ALA A 154 -5.14 -19.41 5.15
CA ALA A 154 -5.79 -18.71 6.26
C ALA A 154 -7.16 -19.35 6.56
N THR A 155 -7.62 -19.18 7.79
CA THR A 155 -9.00 -19.52 8.17
C THR A 155 -9.88 -18.32 7.83
N TRP A 156 -10.77 -18.47 6.86
CA TRP A 156 -11.73 -17.45 6.48
C TRP A 156 -13.06 -17.69 7.19
N VAL A 157 -13.46 -16.75 8.02
CA VAL A 157 -14.70 -16.81 8.82
C VAL A 157 -15.66 -15.76 8.31
N ARG A 158 -16.82 -16.17 7.81
CA ARG A 158 -17.86 -15.24 7.37
C ARG A 158 -18.56 -14.61 8.58
N ASP A 159 -18.63 -13.29 8.57
CA ASP A 159 -19.28 -12.47 9.61
C ASP A 159 -19.84 -11.19 8.98
N ASP A 160 -21.06 -11.29 8.46
CA ASP A 160 -21.74 -10.17 7.81
C ASP A 160 -22.11 -9.07 8.84
N GLN A 161 -22.33 -9.45 10.10
CA GLN A 161 -22.66 -8.51 11.16
C GLN A 161 -21.47 -7.63 11.54
N LEU A 162 -20.27 -8.22 11.61
CA LEU A 162 -19.03 -7.48 11.79
C LEU A 162 -18.81 -6.51 10.61
N ALA A 163 -18.99 -6.96 9.37
CA ALA A 163 -18.86 -6.13 8.18
C ALA A 163 -19.83 -4.92 8.22
N ALA A 164 -21.10 -5.17 8.55
CA ALA A 164 -22.11 -4.13 8.69
C ALA A 164 -21.70 -3.08 9.75
N GLY A 165 -21.30 -3.52 10.94
CA GLY A 165 -20.86 -2.63 12.01
C GLY A 165 -19.63 -1.78 11.63
N ARG A 166 -18.69 -2.33 10.85
CA ARG A 166 -17.54 -1.58 10.33
C ARG A 166 -17.93 -0.53 9.28
N LEU A 167 -18.84 -0.89 8.37
CA LEU A 167 -19.32 0.04 7.35
C LEU A 167 -20.18 1.15 7.99
N ASP A 168 -21.01 0.84 8.96
CA ASP A 168 -21.76 1.84 9.72
C ASP A 168 -20.81 2.84 10.38
N ALA A 169 -19.77 2.35 11.08
CA ALA A 169 -18.77 3.22 11.70
C ALA A 169 -18.00 4.08 10.67
N LEU A 170 -17.76 3.54 9.47
CA LEU A 170 -17.04 4.24 8.41
C LEU A 170 -17.87 5.36 7.76
N PHE A 171 -19.18 5.12 7.56
CA PHE A 171 -20.06 6.02 6.83
C PHE A 171 -20.97 6.86 7.74
N GLN A 172 -20.91 6.66 9.06
CA GLN A 172 -21.64 7.52 9.99
C GLN A 172 -21.11 8.96 9.91
N ARG A 173 -22.03 9.91 9.85
CA ARG A 173 -21.76 11.35 9.97
C ARG A 173 -21.54 11.74 11.43
N SER A 174 -20.68 11.04 12.14
CA SER A 174 -20.36 11.35 13.53
C SER A 174 -19.35 12.49 13.62
N PRO A 175 -19.48 13.41 14.58
CA PRO A 175 -18.45 14.42 14.86
C PRO A 175 -17.13 13.80 15.36
N GLU A 176 -17.16 12.58 15.90
CA GLU A 176 -15.98 11.80 16.24
C GLU A 176 -15.83 10.64 15.25
N PRO A 177 -14.96 10.78 14.22
CA PRO A 177 -14.75 9.70 13.27
C PRO A 177 -14.11 8.49 13.95
N ALA A 178 -14.69 7.31 13.72
CA ALA A 178 -14.11 6.07 14.21
C ALA A 178 -12.69 5.90 13.66
N THR A 179 -11.72 5.63 14.55
CA THR A 179 -10.36 5.31 14.13
C THR A 179 -10.32 3.87 13.60
N LEU A 180 -10.48 3.71 12.30
CA LEU A 180 -10.36 2.41 11.63
C LEU A 180 -8.91 2.18 11.22
N ARG A 181 -8.36 1.01 11.52
CA ARG A 181 -7.04 0.61 11.10
C ARG A 181 -7.13 -0.12 9.77
N ALA A 182 -6.44 0.37 8.75
CA ALA A 182 -6.25 -0.35 7.50
C ALA A 182 -4.94 -1.15 7.55
N TRP A 183 -5.03 -2.42 7.21
CA TRP A 183 -3.91 -3.32 7.12
C TRP A 183 -3.72 -3.75 5.66
N VAL A 184 -2.89 -3.02 4.93
CA VAL A 184 -2.77 -3.18 3.48
C VAL A 184 -1.43 -3.79 3.08
N ARG A 185 -1.49 -4.67 2.09
CA ARG A 185 -0.34 -5.30 1.45
C ARG A 185 -0.09 -4.63 0.10
N GLY A 186 1.14 -4.22 -0.16
CA GLY A 186 1.53 -3.62 -1.43
C GLY A 186 3.04 -3.45 -1.54
N SER A 187 3.53 -3.17 -2.74
CA SER A 187 4.91 -2.74 -2.93
C SER A 187 5.16 -1.41 -2.22
N VAL A 188 6.41 -1.09 -1.94
CA VAL A 188 6.78 0.19 -1.30
C VAL A 188 6.28 1.39 -2.11
N PHE A 189 6.34 1.30 -3.42
CA PHE A 189 5.80 2.35 -4.28
C PHE A 189 4.28 2.48 -4.07
N GLN A 190 3.54 1.38 -4.04
CA GLN A 190 2.09 1.39 -3.77
C GLN A 190 1.78 1.96 -2.38
N VAL A 191 2.44 1.46 -1.33
CA VAL A 191 2.25 1.95 0.05
C VAL A 191 2.55 3.44 0.15
N ARG A 192 3.60 3.93 -0.54
CA ARG A 192 3.92 5.35 -0.58
C ARG A 192 2.84 6.17 -1.27
N VAL A 193 2.34 5.70 -2.41
CA VAL A 193 1.21 6.34 -3.10
C VAL A 193 -0.03 6.34 -2.21
N TRP A 194 -0.33 5.23 -1.54
CA TRP A 194 -1.49 5.12 -0.66
C TRP A 194 -1.37 6.02 0.57
N ARG A 195 -0.17 6.19 1.16
CA ARG A 195 0.06 7.18 2.22
C ARG A 195 -0.19 8.60 1.72
N ALA A 196 0.32 8.95 0.54
CA ALA A 196 0.06 10.26 -0.05
C ALA A 196 -1.42 10.49 -0.39
N LEU A 197 -2.20 9.45 -0.67
CA LEU A 197 -3.65 9.55 -0.80
C LEU A 197 -4.32 9.95 0.51
N LEU A 198 -3.87 9.42 1.65
CA LEU A 198 -4.42 9.73 2.97
C LEU A 198 -4.24 11.21 3.37
N GLU A 199 -3.25 11.88 2.78
CA GLU A 199 -3.01 13.32 3.01
C GLU A 199 -3.99 14.22 2.22
N ILE A 200 -4.80 13.66 1.31
CA ILE A 200 -5.82 14.44 0.58
C ILE A 200 -7.06 14.56 1.46
N PRO A 201 -7.43 15.77 1.93
CA PRO A 201 -8.58 15.95 2.80
C PRO A 201 -9.90 15.50 2.13
N SER A 202 -10.91 15.18 2.95
CA SER A 202 -12.28 14.97 2.47
C SER A 202 -12.80 16.22 1.77
N GLY A 203 -13.46 16.05 0.64
CA GLY A 203 -13.95 17.14 -0.21
C GLY A 203 -12.87 17.81 -1.09
N ALA A 204 -11.58 17.47 -0.92
CA ALA A 204 -10.50 17.95 -1.78
C ALA A 204 -10.19 16.96 -2.91
N LEU A 205 -9.62 17.48 -3.99
CA LEU A 205 -9.20 16.70 -5.15
C LEU A 205 -7.70 16.88 -5.40
N SER A 206 -7.07 15.84 -5.89
CA SER A 206 -5.72 15.87 -6.41
C SER A 206 -5.67 15.29 -7.81
N THR A 207 -4.51 15.39 -8.46
CA THR A 207 -4.28 14.77 -9.78
C THR A 207 -3.16 13.75 -9.69
N TYR A 208 -3.09 12.83 -10.66
CA TYR A 208 -2.00 11.84 -10.70
C TYR A 208 -0.63 12.50 -10.79
N GLY A 209 -0.52 13.65 -11.49
CA GLY A 209 0.71 14.44 -11.58
C GLY A 209 1.09 15.10 -10.26
N ARG A 210 0.13 15.72 -9.57
CA ARG A 210 0.36 16.31 -8.23
C ARG A 210 0.76 15.25 -7.22
N LEU A 211 0.10 14.09 -7.25
CA LEU A 211 0.43 12.98 -6.37
C LEU A 211 1.84 12.44 -6.68
N ALA A 212 2.19 12.32 -7.96
CA ALA A 212 3.54 11.95 -8.39
C ALA A 212 4.60 12.95 -7.90
N ALA A 213 4.32 14.24 -7.99
CA ALA A 213 5.19 15.28 -7.44
C ALA A 213 5.30 15.20 -5.92
N ALA A 214 4.19 15.00 -5.20
CA ALA A 214 4.15 14.88 -3.74
C ALA A 214 5.01 13.71 -3.22
N ILE A 215 5.04 12.58 -3.97
CA ILE A 215 5.90 11.45 -3.63
C ILE A 215 7.35 11.60 -4.18
N GLY A 216 7.73 12.76 -4.70
CA GLY A 216 9.07 13.03 -5.22
C GLY A 216 9.37 12.36 -6.56
N LYS A 217 8.35 11.99 -7.35
CA LYS A 217 8.49 11.37 -8.69
C LYS A 217 7.70 12.15 -9.76
N PRO A 218 8.02 13.44 -9.99
CA PRO A 218 7.38 14.19 -11.06
C PRO A 218 7.61 13.44 -12.40
N GLY A 219 6.53 13.24 -13.17
CA GLY A 219 6.57 12.43 -14.39
C GLY A 219 6.11 10.97 -14.23
N ALA A 220 6.00 10.43 -13.00
CA ALA A 220 5.52 9.07 -12.75
C ALA A 220 3.99 8.94 -12.70
N ALA A 221 3.22 9.88 -13.26
CA ALA A 221 1.76 9.92 -13.16
C ALA A 221 1.07 8.60 -13.62
N ARG A 222 1.62 7.91 -14.65
CA ARG A 222 1.08 6.63 -15.11
C ARG A 222 1.30 5.52 -14.07
N ALA A 223 2.50 5.42 -13.51
CA ALA A 223 2.82 4.45 -12.44
C ALA A 223 2.01 4.72 -11.17
N VAL A 224 1.84 6.00 -10.80
CA VAL A 224 0.94 6.42 -9.72
C VAL A 224 -0.49 5.99 -10.02
N GLY A 225 -0.98 6.15 -11.24
CA GLY A 225 -2.31 5.70 -11.65
C GLY A 225 -2.51 4.19 -11.45
N THR A 226 -1.51 3.38 -11.79
CA THR A 226 -1.53 1.93 -11.54
C THR A 226 -1.56 1.62 -10.04
N ALA A 227 -0.74 2.29 -9.23
CA ALA A 227 -0.71 2.12 -7.78
C ALA A 227 -2.02 2.57 -7.11
N VAL A 228 -2.62 3.68 -7.57
CA VAL A 228 -3.94 4.15 -7.12
C VAL A 228 -5.03 3.12 -7.46
N GLY A 229 -4.98 2.53 -8.65
CA GLY A 229 -5.93 1.49 -9.09
C GLY A 229 -5.78 0.14 -8.38
N SER A 230 -4.62 -0.15 -7.79
CA SER A 230 -4.37 -1.38 -7.02
C SER A 230 -4.77 -1.28 -5.54
N ASN A 231 -5.34 -0.16 -5.09
CA ASN A 231 -5.82 0.01 -3.72
C ASN A 231 -6.76 -1.15 -3.31
N PRO A 232 -6.44 -1.89 -2.23
CA PRO A 232 -7.28 -3.00 -1.77
C PRO A 232 -8.41 -2.57 -0.83
N VAL A 233 -8.36 -1.34 -0.32
CA VAL A 233 -9.29 -0.85 0.72
C VAL A 233 -10.00 0.41 0.22
N ALA A 234 -11.09 0.20 -0.48
CA ALA A 234 -11.92 1.27 -1.04
C ALA A 234 -12.33 2.29 0.05
N PHE A 235 -12.50 3.53 -0.32
CA PHE A 235 -12.91 4.63 0.55
C PHE A 235 -11.90 4.98 1.65
N LEU A 236 -11.49 4.01 2.50
CA LEU A 236 -10.50 4.23 3.58
C LEU A 236 -9.19 4.80 3.03
N ILE A 237 -8.69 4.25 1.91
CA ILE A 237 -7.62 4.89 1.14
C ILE A 237 -8.30 5.64 0.00
N PRO A 238 -8.32 6.99 0.01
CA PRO A 238 -9.21 7.79 -0.80
C PRO A 238 -8.75 7.94 -2.27
N CYS A 239 -8.60 6.81 -2.97
CA CYS A 239 -8.22 6.80 -4.39
C CYS A 239 -9.28 7.47 -5.30
N HIS A 240 -10.51 7.64 -4.82
CA HIS A 240 -11.56 8.40 -5.51
C HIS A 240 -11.26 9.90 -5.59
N ARG A 241 -10.43 10.47 -4.71
CA ARG A 241 -10.04 11.90 -4.71
C ARG A 241 -9.01 12.25 -5.78
N VAL A 242 -8.53 11.28 -6.58
CA VAL A 242 -7.55 11.53 -7.64
C VAL A 242 -8.25 11.56 -9.01
N ILE A 243 -8.06 12.66 -9.74
CA ILE A 243 -8.65 12.90 -11.07
C ILE A 243 -7.56 13.15 -12.12
N ARG A 244 -7.92 13.27 -13.40
CA ARG A 244 -6.97 13.66 -14.43
C ARG A 244 -6.61 15.14 -14.33
N GLU A 245 -5.46 15.54 -14.86
CA GLU A 245 -5.03 16.95 -14.96
C GLU A 245 -6.05 17.82 -15.74
N THR A 246 -6.80 17.21 -16.65
CA THR A 246 -7.87 17.88 -17.41
C THR A 246 -9.12 18.18 -16.58
N GLY A 247 -9.15 17.80 -15.30
CA GLY A 247 -10.34 17.86 -14.45
C GLY A 247 -11.34 16.71 -14.67
N ALA A 248 -11.08 15.83 -15.63
CA ALA A 248 -11.98 14.72 -15.91
C ALA A 248 -11.96 13.66 -14.82
N ILE A 249 -13.14 13.32 -14.30
CA ILE A 249 -13.33 12.20 -13.38
C ILE A 249 -13.33 10.92 -14.19
N SER A 250 -12.24 10.18 -14.14
CA SER A 250 -12.07 8.95 -14.89
C SER A 250 -11.26 7.91 -14.12
N GLY A 251 -11.37 6.67 -14.53
CA GLY A 251 -10.60 5.58 -13.95
C GLY A 251 -10.87 5.39 -12.45
N TYR A 252 -11.75 4.47 -12.14
CA TYR A 252 -11.98 4.02 -10.78
C TYR A 252 -12.26 2.51 -10.82
N ARG A 253 -11.56 1.76 -9.97
CA ARG A 253 -11.66 0.29 -9.97
C ARG A 253 -13.11 -0.19 -9.82
N TRP A 254 -13.91 0.52 -9.05
CA TRP A 254 -15.29 0.17 -8.73
C TRP A 254 -16.33 1.02 -9.47
N GLY A 255 -15.96 1.56 -10.64
CA GLY A 255 -16.87 2.30 -11.51
C GLY A 255 -16.85 3.81 -11.30
N VAL A 256 -16.88 4.57 -12.41
CA VAL A 256 -16.83 6.05 -12.40
C VAL A 256 -18.07 6.66 -11.76
N GLY A 257 -19.24 6.01 -11.90
CA GLY A 257 -20.49 6.47 -11.26
C GLY A 257 -20.35 6.50 -9.75
N ARG A 258 -19.80 5.43 -9.17
CA ARG A 258 -19.56 5.33 -7.71
C ARG A 258 -18.53 6.35 -7.23
N LYS A 259 -17.47 6.59 -8.01
CA LYS A 259 -16.51 7.65 -7.72
C LYS A 259 -17.17 9.02 -7.61
N ARG A 260 -18.06 9.35 -8.55
CA ARG A 260 -18.82 10.61 -8.54
C ARG A 260 -19.74 10.71 -7.32
N ALA A 261 -20.43 9.63 -6.99
CA ALA A 261 -21.31 9.58 -5.81
C ALA A 261 -20.54 9.82 -4.52
N ILE A 262 -19.36 9.18 -4.35
CA ILE A 262 -18.51 9.37 -3.17
C ILE A 262 -18.02 10.81 -3.08
N LEU A 263 -17.54 11.40 -4.17
CA LEU A 263 -17.07 12.79 -4.19
C LEU A 263 -18.20 13.78 -3.87
N ALA A 264 -19.40 13.55 -4.39
CA ALA A 264 -20.58 14.38 -4.07
C ALA A 264 -20.95 14.26 -2.59
N TRP A 265 -20.92 13.05 -2.04
CA TRP A 265 -21.19 12.80 -0.63
C TRP A 265 -20.18 13.50 0.28
N GLU A 266 -18.88 13.44 -0.04
CA GLU A 266 -17.83 14.14 0.70
C GLU A 266 -17.98 15.66 0.61
N GLY A 267 -18.35 16.20 -0.55
CA GLY A 267 -18.60 17.63 -0.73
C GLY A 267 -19.78 18.14 0.09
N ALA A 268 -20.85 17.35 0.18
CA ALA A 268 -22.00 17.67 1.05
C ALA A 268 -21.63 17.66 2.53
N VAL A 269 -20.81 16.66 2.97
CA VAL A 269 -20.36 16.58 4.38
C VAL A 269 -19.48 17.78 4.78
N VAL A 270 -18.67 18.31 3.86
CA VAL A 270 -17.85 19.51 4.11
C VAL A 270 -18.72 20.75 4.16
N GLY A 271 -19.76 20.84 3.30
CA GLY A 271 -20.72 21.96 3.28
C GLY A 271 -21.54 22.09 4.55
N ASP A 272 -21.91 20.97 5.15
CA ASP A 272 -22.68 20.92 6.42
C ASP A 272 -21.85 21.36 7.66
N ARG A 273 -20.54 21.52 7.55
CA ARG A 273 -19.64 21.92 8.64
C ARG A 273 -19.21 23.39 8.62
N ASN A 274 -19.59 24.16 7.60
CA ASN A 274 -19.38 25.58 7.47
C ASN A 274 -20.66 26.35 7.76
#